data_9a8d24157478f9f1eab9efef1ee39956
#
_entry.id   9a8d24157478f9f1eab9efef1ee39956
#
_cell.length_a   1.000
_cell.length_b   1.000
_cell.length_c   1.000
_cell.angle_alpha   90.00
_cell.angle_beta   90.00
_cell.angle_gamma   90.00
#
_symmetry.space_group_name_H-M   'P 1'
#
loop_
_entity.id
_entity.type
_entity.pdbx_description
1 polymer ?
#
loop_
_entity_poly.entity_id
_entity_poly.type
_entity_poly.pdbx_seq_one_letter_code
_entity_poly.pdbx_strand_id
1 'polypeptide(L)'
;MRVILIILFFTLLTNCAGTVNHVSVAESKIGLNEYQHKTVLKEYVGFDPRYTEWCAAFVNAVLAESMMTNLHDMDHPQPLTARSFLDWGEKVDVPQAGDIIVFPRGKSDWQGHVGFYVGTTEKNGKKYYRILGGNQNDRVSIDLYLANQALGIRRYKYLYGPSDT
;
A
#
# COMPACT_ATOMS: atom_id res chain seq x y z
N MET A 1 -36.42 54.73 5.14
CA MET A 1 -36.44 53.35 4.66
C MET A 1 -35.02 52.80 4.78
N ARG A 2 -34.77 51.92 5.76
CA ARG A 2 -33.46 51.24 5.92
C ARG A 2 -33.54 49.87 5.23
N VAL A 3 -32.78 49.69 4.19
CA VAL A 3 -32.67 48.41 3.48
C VAL A 3 -31.70 47.54 4.27
N ILE A 4 -32.19 46.43 4.84
CA ILE A 4 -31.38 45.42 5.51
C ILE A 4 -30.91 44.43 4.44
N LEU A 5 -29.62 44.45 4.16
CA LEU A 5 -28.97 43.49 3.26
C LEU A 5 -28.68 42.21 4.04
N ILE A 6 -29.48 41.15 3.80
CA ILE A 6 -29.26 39.84 4.36
C ILE A 6 -28.21 39.14 3.47
N ILE A 7 -26.97 39.02 3.95
CA ILE A 7 -25.93 38.22 3.31
C ILE A 7 -26.14 36.76 3.73
N LEU A 8 -26.68 35.95 2.83
CA LEU A 8 -26.72 34.49 3.01
C LEU A 8 -25.30 33.96 2.87
N PHE A 9 -24.71 33.55 3.99
CA PHE A 9 -23.46 32.75 3.98
C PHE A 9 -23.81 31.32 3.57
N PHE A 10 -23.55 31.00 2.31
CA PHE A 10 -23.64 29.61 1.82
C PHE A 10 -22.36 28.90 2.26
N THR A 11 -22.41 28.16 3.38
CA THR A 11 -21.31 27.27 3.77
C THR A 11 -21.34 26.08 2.84
N LEU A 12 -20.40 26.05 1.88
CA LEU A 12 -20.05 24.85 1.13
C LEU A 12 -19.50 23.82 2.14
N LEU A 13 -20.35 22.89 2.56
CA LEU A 13 -19.91 21.65 3.17
C LEU A 13 -19.24 20.83 2.07
N THR A 14 -17.92 20.98 1.92
CA THR A 14 -17.11 20.02 1.16
C THR A 14 -17.20 18.69 1.91
N ASN A 15 -18.02 17.79 1.40
CA ASN A 15 -18.07 16.41 1.84
C ASN A 15 -16.73 15.77 1.44
N CYS A 16 -15.71 15.84 2.33
CA CYS A 16 -14.56 14.98 2.25
C CYS A 16 -15.06 13.55 2.52
N ALA A 17 -15.54 12.88 1.49
CA ALA A 17 -15.56 11.43 1.49
C ALA A 17 -14.10 11.01 1.66
N GLY A 18 -13.70 10.67 2.88
CA GLY A 18 -12.35 10.23 3.18
C GLY A 18 -12.08 8.96 2.39
N THR A 19 -11.33 9.08 1.31
CA THR A 19 -10.70 7.91 0.69
C THR A 19 -9.83 7.30 1.78
N VAL A 20 -10.19 6.12 2.26
CA VAL A 20 -9.38 5.40 3.24
C VAL A 20 -8.04 5.14 2.57
N ASN A 21 -7.03 5.88 3.01
CA ASN A 21 -5.69 5.80 2.43
C ASN A 21 -5.07 4.46 2.85
N HIS A 22 -4.78 3.58 1.89
CA HIS A 22 -4.16 2.28 2.15
C HIS A 22 -2.83 2.39 2.92
N VAL A 23 -2.11 3.51 2.81
CA VAL A 23 -0.93 3.78 3.67
C VAL A 23 -1.34 3.84 5.14
N SER A 24 -2.41 4.56 5.47
CA SER A 24 -2.89 4.65 6.87
C SER A 24 -3.34 3.30 7.42
N VAL A 25 -3.96 2.46 6.57
CA VAL A 25 -4.30 1.08 6.93
C VAL A 25 -3.03 0.29 7.22
N ALA A 26 -2.04 0.33 6.33
CA ALA A 26 -0.77 -0.36 6.52
C ALA A 26 -0.02 0.13 7.77
N GLU A 27 0.01 1.44 8.02
CA GLU A 27 0.64 2.06 9.20
C GLU A 27 0.01 1.56 10.50
N SER A 28 -1.30 1.34 10.54
CA SER A 28 -2.00 0.80 11.72
C SER A 28 -1.56 -0.62 12.09
N LYS A 29 -0.90 -1.34 11.18
CA LYS A 29 -0.40 -2.70 11.36
C LYS A 29 1.08 -2.74 11.75
N ILE A 30 1.80 -1.61 11.79
CA ILE A 30 3.23 -1.58 12.15
C ILE A 30 3.45 -2.23 13.52
N GLY A 31 4.45 -3.09 13.60
CA GLY A 31 4.80 -3.84 14.80
C GLY A 31 4.14 -5.21 14.91
N LEU A 32 3.12 -5.53 14.10
CA LEU A 32 2.62 -6.90 14.06
C LEU A 32 3.75 -7.84 13.63
N ASN A 33 3.99 -8.88 14.43
CA ASN A 33 5.08 -9.85 14.26
C ASN A 33 4.49 -11.26 14.18
N GLU A 34 5.01 -12.08 13.27
CA GLU A 34 4.45 -13.40 12.95
C GLU A 34 4.49 -14.41 14.10
N TYR A 35 5.35 -14.21 15.08
CA TYR A 35 5.41 -15.07 16.28
C TYR A 35 4.53 -14.52 17.40
N GLN A 36 4.62 -13.23 17.70
CA GLN A 36 3.91 -12.61 18.84
C GLN A 36 2.44 -12.35 18.53
N HIS A 37 2.13 -12.02 17.26
CA HIS A 37 0.78 -11.67 16.79
C HIS A 37 0.26 -12.66 15.75
N LYS A 38 0.69 -13.92 15.85
CA LYS A 38 0.39 -14.98 14.88
C LYS A 38 -1.09 -15.06 14.50
N THR A 39 -1.98 -15.07 15.49
CA THR A 39 -3.43 -15.22 15.25
C THR A 39 -3.96 -14.05 14.44
N VAL A 40 -3.61 -12.82 14.82
CA VAL A 40 -4.02 -11.60 14.13
C VAL A 40 -3.51 -11.59 12.69
N LEU A 41 -2.21 -11.90 12.49
CA LEU A 41 -1.63 -11.94 11.15
C LEU A 41 -2.21 -13.07 10.31
N LYS A 42 -2.44 -14.25 10.90
CA LYS A 42 -3.07 -15.37 10.19
C LYS A 42 -4.46 -15.02 9.66
N GLU A 43 -5.27 -14.36 10.45
CA GLU A 43 -6.59 -13.88 10.06
C GLU A 43 -6.47 -12.79 8.96
N TYR A 44 -5.48 -11.91 9.08
CA TYR A 44 -5.28 -10.78 8.18
C TYR A 44 -4.76 -11.20 6.80
N VAL A 45 -3.78 -12.11 6.74
CA VAL A 45 -3.17 -12.55 5.47
C VAL A 45 -3.77 -13.85 4.92
N GLY A 46 -4.65 -14.52 5.69
CA GLY A 46 -5.37 -15.70 5.26
C GLY A 46 -4.68 -17.05 5.50
N PHE A 47 -3.45 -17.07 6.03
CA PHE A 47 -2.68 -18.31 6.32
C PHE A 47 -1.67 -18.08 7.45
N ASP A 48 -1.04 -19.14 7.95
CA ASP A 48 -0.04 -19.02 9.02
C ASP A 48 1.26 -18.39 8.46
N PRO A 49 1.59 -17.16 8.86
CA PRO A 49 2.70 -16.40 8.27
C PRO A 49 4.08 -17.00 8.57
N ARG A 50 4.19 -17.88 9.56
CA ARG A 50 5.46 -18.50 9.97
C ARG A 50 6.00 -19.52 8.95
N TYR A 51 5.17 -19.98 8.02
CA TYR A 51 5.52 -21.02 7.07
C TYR A 51 5.54 -20.57 5.60
N THR A 52 5.15 -19.33 5.35
CA THR A 52 5.04 -18.81 3.99
C THR A 52 5.39 -17.34 3.96
N GLU A 53 6.15 -16.91 2.94
CA GLU A 53 6.42 -15.49 2.70
C GLU A 53 5.10 -14.72 2.53
N TRP A 54 4.89 -13.67 3.29
CA TRP A 54 3.60 -13.00 3.38
C TRP A 54 3.60 -11.52 2.98
N CYS A 55 4.69 -11.02 2.37
CA CYS A 55 4.74 -9.62 1.93
C CYS A 55 3.65 -9.29 0.89
N ALA A 56 3.43 -10.16 -0.09
CA ALA A 56 2.40 -9.98 -1.12
C ALA A 56 0.98 -10.07 -0.53
N ALA A 57 0.74 -11.06 0.34
CA ALA A 57 -0.55 -11.22 1.02
C ALA A 57 -0.88 -10.01 1.92
N PHE A 58 0.13 -9.44 2.59
CA PHE A 58 -0.04 -8.22 3.38
C PHE A 58 -0.50 -7.05 2.51
N VAL A 59 0.16 -6.81 1.37
CA VAL A 59 -0.23 -5.72 0.46
C VAL A 59 -1.66 -5.93 -0.04
N ASN A 60 -2.02 -7.15 -0.46
CA ASN A 60 -3.38 -7.47 -0.90
C ASN A 60 -4.42 -7.25 0.21
N ALA A 61 -4.13 -7.66 1.45
CA ALA A 61 -5.04 -7.46 2.59
C ALA A 61 -5.25 -5.97 2.91
N VAL A 62 -4.18 -5.18 2.87
CA VAL A 62 -4.26 -3.72 3.05
C VAL A 62 -5.11 -3.07 1.95
N LEU A 63 -4.91 -3.45 0.69
CA LEU A 63 -5.71 -2.93 -0.41
C LEU A 63 -7.19 -3.29 -0.23
N ALA A 64 -7.51 -4.54 0.10
CA ALA A 64 -8.89 -4.97 0.33
C ALA A 64 -9.54 -4.21 1.49
N GLU A 65 -8.85 -4.07 2.63
CA GLU A 65 -9.35 -3.33 3.78
C GLU A 65 -9.59 -1.86 3.43
N SER A 66 -8.66 -1.22 2.72
CA SER A 66 -8.77 0.20 2.34
C SER A 66 -9.88 0.49 1.34
N MET A 67 -10.24 -0.47 0.52
CA MET A 67 -11.31 -0.35 -0.48
C MET A 67 -12.67 -0.84 0.04
N MET A 68 -12.71 -1.34 1.29
CA MET A 68 -13.91 -1.97 1.87
C MET A 68 -14.52 -3.04 0.96
N THR A 69 -13.65 -3.82 0.31
CA THR A 69 -14.03 -4.87 -0.63
C THR A 69 -13.38 -6.20 -0.25
N ASN A 70 -13.91 -7.29 -0.77
CA ASN A 70 -13.31 -8.61 -0.59
C ASN A 70 -12.17 -8.82 -1.60
N LEU A 71 -11.15 -9.56 -1.22
CA LEU A 71 -10.05 -9.94 -2.12
C LEU A 71 -10.54 -10.64 -3.39
N HIS A 72 -11.66 -11.36 -3.32
CA HIS A 72 -12.26 -12.04 -4.47
C HIS A 72 -12.85 -11.09 -5.52
N ASP A 73 -13.25 -9.90 -5.10
CA ASP A 73 -13.93 -8.92 -5.97
C ASP A 73 -12.94 -7.93 -6.60
N MET A 74 -11.65 -8.08 -6.28
CA MET A 74 -10.58 -7.23 -6.79
C MET A 74 -9.83 -7.93 -7.91
N ASP A 75 -9.50 -7.17 -8.95
CA ASP A 75 -8.41 -7.53 -9.85
C ASP A 75 -7.08 -7.31 -9.09
N HIS A 76 -6.64 -8.37 -8.42
CA HIS A 76 -5.46 -8.32 -7.58
C HIS A 76 -4.38 -9.29 -8.07
N PRO A 77 -3.10 -9.01 -7.79
CA PRO A 77 -2.00 -9.90 -8.08
C PRO A 77 -2.11 -11.22 -7.32
N GLN A 78 -1.35 -12.23 -7.77
CA GLN A 78 -1.29 -13.52 -7.07
C GLN A 78 -0.92 -13.33 -5.59
N PRO A 79 -1.72 -13.85 -4.64
CA PRO A 79 -1.61 -13.51 -3.22
C PRO A 79 -0.24 -13.75 -2.59
N LEU A 80 0.50 -14.72 -3.11
CA LEU A 80 1.79 -15.15 -2.55
C LEU A 80 3.00 -14.73 -3.39
N THR A 81 2.79 -14.01 -4.50
CA THR A 81 3.86 -13.70 -5.45
C THR A 81 4.09 -12.19 -5.52
N ALA A 82 5.17 -11.72 -4.89
CA ALA A 82 5.51 -10.28 -4.90
C ALA A 82 5.71 -9.74 -6.33
N ARG A 83 6.28 -10.52 -7.25
CA ARG A 83 6.52 -10.08 -8.63
C ARG A 83 5.27 -10.00 -9.48
N SER A 84 4.15 -10.62 -9.11
CA SER A 84 2.88 -10.46 -9.83
C SER A 84 2.37 -9.01 -9.81
N PHE A 85 2.80 -8.21 -8.84
CA PHE A 85 2.50 -6.78 -8.82
C PHE A 85 3.16 -6.00 -9.97
N LEU A 86 4.15 -6.57 -10.66
CA LEU A 86 4.75 -5.91 -11.84
C LEU A 86 3.78 -5.83 -13.04
N ASP A 87 2.75 -6.65 -13.06
CA ASP A 87 1.71 -6.69 -14.09
C ASP A 87 0.40 -6.03 -13.64
N TRP A 88 0.39 -5.49 -12.42
CA TRP A 88 -0.79 -4.89 -11.80
C TRP A 88 -0.72 -3.35 -11.79
N GLY A 89 -1.88 -2.70 -11.89
CA GLY A 89 -1.98 -1.25 -11.79
C GLY A 89 -1.28 -0.50 -12.93
N GLU A 90 -1.05 0.79 -12.72
CA GLU A 90 -0.36 1.65 -13.67
C GLU A 90 1.14 1.69 -13.37
N LYS A 91 1.97 1.47 -14.41
CA LYS A 91 3.41 1.65 -14.30
C LYS A 91 3.73 3.15 -14.20
N VAL A 92 4.52 3.51 -13.19
CA VAL A 92 5.00 4.88 -12.99
C VAL A 92 6.51 4.88 -12.77
N ASP A 93 7.17 5.99 -13.12
CA ASP A 93 8.63 6.12 -12.98
C ASP A 93 9.02 6.88 -11.70
N VAL A 94 8.14 7.76 -11.22
CA VAL A 94 8.37 8.56 -10.02
C VAL A 94 7.37 8.17 -8.94
N PRO A 95 7.81 7.60 -7.80
CA PRO A 95 6.91 7.14 -6.77
C PRO A 95 6.26 8.29 -6.01
N GLN A 96 4.99 8.07 -5.65
CA GLN A 96 4.22 8.87 -4.70
C GLN A 96 3.84 8.01 -3.50
N ALA A 97 3.59 8.63 -2.35
CA ALA A 97 3.16 7.89 -1.15
C ALA A 97 1.94 7.01 -1.47
N GLY A 98 2.05 5.72 -1.14
CA GLY A 98 1.05 4.72 -1.45
C GLY A 98 1.31 3.90 -2.72
N ASP A 99 2.22 4.30 -3.59
CA ASP A 99 2.61 3.45 -4.71
C ASP A 99 3.24 2.14 -4.20
N ILE A 100 3.00 1.08 -4.93
CA ILE A 100 3.55 -0.24 -4.63
C ILE A 100 4.88 -0.40 -5.37
N ILE A 101 5.91 -0.81 -4.65
CA ILE A 101 7.23 -1.06 -5.24
C ILE A 101 7.61 -2.52 -5.04
N VAL A 102 8.12 -3.12 -6.12
CA VAL A 102 8.63 -4.49 -6.13
C VAL A 102 10.15 -4.46 -6.17
N PHE A 103 10.78 -5.29 -5.33
CA PHE A 103 12.23 -5.47 -5.25
C PHE A 103 12.62 -6.94 -5.47
N PRO A 104 13.86 -7.22 -5.88
CA PRO A 104 14.38 -8.57 -5.87
C PRO A 104 14.53 -9.06 -4.43
N ARG A 105 14.31 -10.36 -4.21
CA ARG A 105 14.57 -11.05 -2.94
C ARG A 105 15.08 -12.46 -3.26
N GLY A 106 15.99 -12.97 -2.45
CA GLY A 106 16.54 -14.32 -2.65
C GLY A 106 17.46 -14.43 -3.88
N LYS A 107 17.51 -15.62 -4.46
CA LYS A 107 18.44 -15.95 -5.57
C LYS A 107 17.75 -16.27 -6.89
N SER A 108 16.44 -16.43 -6.87
CA SER A 108 15.65 -16.85 -8.04
C SER A 108 14.84 -15.69 -8.60
N ASP A 109 14.66 -15.69 -9.92
CA ASP A 109 13.96 -14.60 -10.62
C ASP A 109 12.47 -14.47 -10.29
N TRP A 110 11.86 -15.52 -9.75
CA TRP A 110 10.47 -15.46 -9.27
C TRP A 110 10.36 -14.85 -7.86
N GLN A 111 11.44 -14.88 -7.07
CA GLN A 111 11.45 -14.32 -5.73
C GLN A 111 11.44 -12.78 -5.77
N GLY A 112 10.74 -12.19 -4.83
CA GLY A 112 10.63 -10.73 -4.72
C GLY A 112 10.13 -10.29 -3.37
N HIS A 113 10.24 -9.01 -3.13
CA HIS A 113 9.60 -8.31 -2.02
C HIS A 113 8.71 -7.22 -2.57
N VAL A 114 7.61 -6.91 -1.87
CA VAL A 114 6.66 -5.88 -2.26
C VAL A 114 6.17 -5.13 -1.04
N GLY A 115 5.97 -3.82 -1.19
CA GLY A 115 5.42 -2.97 -0.14
C GLY A 115 5.05 -1.60 -0.67
N PHE A 116 4.51 -0.76 0.22
CA PHE A 116 4.07 0.59 -0.08
C PHE A 116 5.22 1.59 0.08
N TYR A 117 5.40 2.44 -0.91
CA TYR A 117 6.33 3.56 -0.80
C TYR A 117 5.75 4.63 0.15
N VAL A 118 6.54 5.01 1.13
CA VAL A 118 6.17 6.04 2.11
C VAL A 118 7.18 7.19 2.16
N GLY A 119 8.15 7.21 1.27
CA GLY A 119 9.11 8.31 1.16
C GLY A 119 10.48 7.87 0.68
N THR A 120 11.35 8.85 0.54
CA THR A 120 12.76 8.65 0.16
C THR A 120 13.66 9.16 1.26
N THR A 121 14.84 8.56 1.40
CA THR A 121 15.94 9.06 2.21
C THR A 121 17.27 8.85 1.48
N GLU A 122 18.29 9.59 1.88
CA GLU A 122 19.64 9.41 1.40
C GLU A 122 20.55 8.94 2.57
N LYS A 123 21.39 7.95 2.30
CA LYS A 123 22.35 7.44 3.26
C LYS A 123 23.64 7.07 2.52
N ASN A 124 24.77 7.64 2.96
CA ASN A 124 26.09 7.41 2.36
C ASN A 124 26.11 7.66 0.84
N GLY A 125 25.50 8.77 0.37
CA GLY A 125 25.42 9.15 -1.05
C GLY A 125 24.56 8.22 -1.90
N LYS A 126 23.76 7.35 -1.30
CA LYS A 126 22.84 6.44 -2.01
C LYS A 126 21.40 6.76 -1.64
N LYS A 127 20.53 6.75 -2.67
CA LYS A 127 19.09 6.95 -2.53
C LYS A 127 18.41 5.67 -2.10
N TYR A 128 17.58 5.75 -1.06
CA TYR A 128 16.76 4.65 -0.57
C TYR A 128 15.29 5.03 -0.59
N TYR A 129 14.46 4.08 -0.94
CA TYR A 129 13.03 4.14 -0.69
C TYR A 129 12.71 3.60 0.71
N ARG A 130 11.84 4.30 1.41
CA ARG A 130 11.24 3.86 2.66
C ARG A 130 10.00 3.05 2.30
N ILE A 131 10.03 1.77 2.60
CA ILE A 131 9.00 0.81 2.20
C ILE A 131 8.30 0.27 3.44
N LEU A 132 6.99 0.52 3.51
CA LEU A 132 6.11 -0.07 4.50
C LEU A 132 5.58 -1.39 3.97
N GLY A 133 5.94 -2.49 4.61
CA GLY A 133 5.60 -3.84 4.13
C GLY A 133 5.51 -4.87 5.23
N GLY A 134 4.87 -5.97 4.90
CA GLY A 134 4.87 -7.18 5.71
C GLY A 134 6.09 -8.05 5.44
N ASN A 135 6.39 -8.97 6.35
CA ASN A 135 7.50 -9.90 6.24
C ASN A 135 8.87 -9.22 6.06
N GLN A 136 9.07 -8.12 6.78
CA GLN A 136 10.32 -7.40 6.91
C GLN A 136 10.89 -7.71 8.30
N ASN A 137 11.85 -8.64 8.37
CA ASN A 137 12.32 -9.22 9.64
C ASN A 137 11.15 -9.75 10.48
N ASP A 138 10.30 -10.59 9.85
CA ASP A 138 9.16 -11.30 10.44
C ASP A 138 8.06 -10.39 11.01
N ARG A 139 7.98 -9.15 10.51
CA ARG A 139 7.00 -8.16 10.99
C ARG A 139 6.54 -7.18 9.93
N VAL A 140 5.55 -6.38 10.29
CA VAL A 140 5.18 -5.17 9.55
C VAL A 140 6.07 -4.03 10.04
N SER A 141 6.82 -3.43 9.12
CA SER A 141 7.77 -2.34 9.44
C SER A 141 7.96 -1.39 8.24
N ILE A 142 8.71 -0.31 8.47
CA ILE A 142 9.24 0.54 7.40
C ILE A 142 10.74 0.26 7.30
N ASP A 143 11.15 -0.35 6.18
CA ASP A 143 12.55 -0.65 5.91
C ASP A 143 13.09 0.15 4.72
N LEU A 144 14.42 0.20 4.61
CA LEU A 144 15.12 0.94 3.56
C LEU A 144 15.59 0.00 2.46
N TYR A 145 15.17 0.28 1.23
CA TYR A 145 15.59 -0.43 0.03
C TYR A 145 16.30 0.51 -0.92
N LEU A 146 17.41 0.07 -1.53
CA LEU A 146 18.11 0.88 -2.54
C LEU A 146 17.17 1.19 -3.71
N ALA A 147 17.02 2.48 -4.03
CA ALA A 147 16.06 2.91 -5.05
C ALA A 147 16.36 2.33 -6.43
N ASN A 148 17.65 2.15 -6.77
CA ASN A 148 18.08 1.58 -8.04
C ASN A 148 17.91 0.06 -8.14
N GLN A 149 17.47 -0.62 -7.09
CA GLN A 149 17.14 -2.04 -7.11
C GLN A 149 15.65 -2.29 -7.32
N ALA A 150 14.82 -1.24 -7.40
CA ALA A 150 13.40 -1.41 -7.68
C ALA A 150 13.20 -2.04 -9.06
N LEU A 151 12.44 -3.14 -9.11
CA LEU A 151 12.07 -3.84 -10.35
C LEU A 151 10.93 -3.14 -11.07
N GLY A 152 10.08 -2.44 -10.33
CA GLY A 152 9.00 -1.64 -10.87
C GLY A 152 8.21 -0.95 -9.78
N ILE A 153 7.56 0.14 -10.18
CA ILE A 153 6.69 0.96 -9.35
C ILE A 153 5.30 0.92 -9.96
N ARG A 154 4.29 0.67 -9.14
CA ARG A 154 2.92 0.50 -9.57
C ARG A 154 2.00 1.38 -8.76
N ARG A 155 1.11 2.08 -9.46
CA ARG A 155 0.08 2.91 -8.85
C ARG A 155 -1.27 2.23 -8.99
N TYR A 156 -2.03 2.20 -7.91
CA TYR A 156 -3.41 1.74 -7.97
C TYR A 156 -4.20 2.68 -8.89
N LYS A 157 -4.84 2.08 -9.89
CA LYS A 157 -5.73 2.82 -10.78
C LYS A 157 -7.16 2.66 -10.29
N TYR A 158 -7.74 3.73 -9.77
CA TYR A 158 -9.18 3.74 -9.50
C TYR A 158 -9.93 3.49 -10.81
N LEU A 159 -10.58 2.33 -10.91
CA LEU A 159 -11.42 2.01 -12.09
C LEU A 159 -12.70 2.86 -12.13
N TYR A 160 -12.98 3.61 -11.06
CA TYR A 160 -14.12 4.52 -10.93
C TYR A 160 -13.66 5.83 -10.29
N GLY A 161 -12.94 6.64 -11.04
CA GLY A 161 -12.94 8.08 -10.80
C GLY A 161 -14.34 8.62 -11.04
N PRO A 162 -14.77 9.75 -10.42
CA PRO A 162 -16.01 10.39 -10.79
C PRO A 162 -15.96 10.58 -12.32
N SER A 163 -16.99 10.05 -13.01
CA SER A 163 -17.18 10.31 -14.44
C SER A 163 -17.34 11.82 -14.58
N ASP A 164 -16.33 12.48 -15.15
CA ASP A 164 -16.46 13.84 -15.66
C ASP A 164 -17.51 13.77 -16.80
N THR A 165 -18.77 13.97 -16.44
CA THR A 165 -19.88 14.28 -17.37
C THR A 165 -20.21 15.75 -17.28
#